data_cf5b467832992a4e5cd0d973992e1093
#
_entry.id   cf5b467832992a4e5cd0d973992e1093
#
_cell.length_a   1.000
_cell.length_b   1.000
_cell.length_c   1.000
_cell.angle_alpha   90.00
_cell.angle_beta   90.00
_cell.angle_gamma   90.00
#
_symmetry.space_group_name_H-M   'P 1'
#
loop_
_entity.id
_entity.type
_entity.pdbx_description
1 polymer ?
#
loop_
_entity_poly.entity_id
_entity_poly.type
_entity_poly.pdbx_seq_one_letter_code
_entity_poly.pdbx_strand_id
1 'polypeptide(L)'
;MAHGLGSLHGYGARVLLIFAIALGVWGAFQYFTNRQVGGGFRASFLIMAGVTVLQGLIGVAALIAGGSPREGLLHMVYGAFASLFLPGAFLYSRGGSDRREALVLAGAAWIVSIAYFRGAATG
;
A
#
# COMPACT_ATOMS: atom_id res chain seq x y z
N MET A 1 7.32 -24.83 -2.43
CA MET A 1 6.15 -23.95 -2.37
C MET A 1 6.40 -22.67 -1.60
N ALA A 2 6.93 -22.73 -0.37
CA ALA A 2 7.23 -21.52 0.40
C ALA A 2 8.19 -20.57 -0.33
N HIS A 3 9.19 -21.11 -1.02
CA HIS A 3 10.16 -20.32 -1.78
C HIS A 3 9.48 -19.54 -2.92
N GLY A 4 8.57 -20.19 -3.67
CA GLY A 4 7.86 -19.54 -4.77
C GLY A 4 6.92 -18.44 -4.26
N LEU A 5 6.19 -18.71 -3.17
CA LEU A 5 5.31 -17.73 -2.55
C LEU A 5 6.11 -16.55 -1.96
N GLY A 6 7.27 -16.84 -1.36
CA GLY A 6 8.16 -15.81 -0.84
C GLY A 6 8.69 -14.89 -1.92
N SER A 7 9.09 -15.45 -3.08
CA SER A 7 9.55 -14.67 -4.22
C SER A 7 8.44 -13.79 -4.77
N LEU A 8 7.24 -14.33 -4.94
CA LEU A 8 6.09 -13.57 -5.41
C LEU A 8 5.76 -12.42 -4.44
N HIS A 9 5.79 -12.69 -3.15
CA HIS A 9 5.56 -11.70 -2.12
C HIS A 9 6.60 -10.57 -2.19
N GLY A 10 7.87 -10.90 -2.37
CA GLY A 10 8.96 -9.93 -2.49
C GLY A 10 8.83 -9.04 -3.73
N TYR A 11 8.50 -9.62 -4.88
CA TYR A 11 8.24 -8.84 -6.09
C TYR A 11 7.05 -7.93 -5.93
N GLY A 12 5.97 -8.45 -5.33
CA GLY A 12 4.78 -7.65 -5.07
C GLY A 12 5.06 -6.45 -4.18
N ALA A 13 5.90 -6.63 -3.16
CA ALA A 13 6.29 -5.55 -2.26
C ALA A 13 7.04 -4.43 -3.00
N ARG A 14 7.94 -4.79 -3.91
CA ARG A 14 8.68 -3.80 -4.71
C ARG A 14 7.77 -3.05 -5.67
N VAL A 15 6.87 -3.76 -6.33
CA VAL A 15 5.91 -3.14 -7.24
C VAL A 15 5.01 -2.18 -6.48
N LEU A 16 4.51 -2.59 -5.30
CA LEU A 16 3.67 -1.75 -4.48
C LEU A 16 4.41 -0.50 -3.98
N LEU A 17 5.67 -0.63 -3.62
CA LEU A 17 6.47 0.52 -3.19
C LEU A 17 6.59 1.56 -4.31
N ILE A 18 6.93 1.12 -5.52
CA ILE A 18 7.05 2.01 -6.67
C ILE A 18 5.69 2.65 -6.98
N PHE A 19 4.64 1.86 -6.96
CA PHE A 19 3.28 2.33 -7.24
C PHE A 19 2.82 3.36 -6.22
N ALA A 20 3.12 3.13 -4.94
CA ALA A 20 2.76 4.04 -3.86
C ALA A 20 3.50 5.38 -3.98
N ILE A 21 4.78 5.35 -4.33
CA ILE A 21 5.55 6.58 -4.56
C ILE A 21 4.97 7.35 -5.73
N ALA A 22 4.64 6.66 -6.82
CA ALA A 22 4.03 7.29 -8.00
C ALA A 22 2.69 7.94 -7.65
N LEU A 23 1.84 7.27 -6.87
CA LEU A 23 0.58 7.85 -6.43
C LEU A 23 0.79 9.01 -5.47
N GLY A 24 1.79 8.92 -4.60
CA GLY A 24 2.14 10.01 -3.70
C GLY A 24 2.55 11.28 -4.44
N VAL A 25 3.36 11.13 -5.48
CA VAL A 25 3.77 12.25 -6.33
C VAL A 25 2.58 12.81 -7.10
N TRP A 26 1.78 11.95 -7.72
CA TRP A 26 0.61 12.37 -8.48
C TRP A 26 -0.41 13.08 -7.57
N GLY A 27 -0.69 12.52 -6.40
CA GLY A 27 -1.61 13.12 -5.45
C GLY A 27 -1.11 14.46 -4.91
N ALA A 28 0.19 14.57 -4.63
CA ALA A 28 0.78 15.84 -4.20
C ALA A 28 0.65 16.90 -5.29
N PHE A 29 0.88 16.51 -6.56
CA PHE A 29 0.69 17.43 -7.69
C PHE A 29 -0.75 17.93 -7.74
N GLN A 30 -1.73 17.04 -7.61
CA GLN A 30 -3.14 17.43 -7.59
C GLN A 30 -3.46 18.38 -6.44
N TYR A 31 -2.93 18.11 -5.26
CA TYR A 31 -3.16 18.95 -4.08
C TYR A 31 -2.58 20.36 -4.28
N PHE A 32 -1.32 20.44 -4.70
CA PHE A 32 -0.65 21.73 -4.80
C PHE A 32 -1.11 22.55 -5.99
N THR A 33 -1.69 21.93 -7.01
CA THR A 33 -2.24 22.64 -8.17
C THR A 33 -3.75 22.84 -8.09
N ASN A 34 -4.38 22.47 -6.97
CA ASN A 34 -5.83 22.55 -6.76
C ASN A 34 -6.64 21.80 -7.84
N ARG A 35 -6.06 20.73 -8.38
CA ARG A 35 -6.78 19.89 -9.34
C ARG A 35 -7.70 18.93 -8.64
N GLN A 36 -8.80 18.58 -9.31
CA GLN A 36 -9.71 17.59 -8.79
C GLN A 36 -9.09 16.20 -8.86
N VAL A 37 -9.40 15.38 -7.86
CA VAL A 37 -9.05 13.97 -7.89
C VAL A 37 -9.96 13.28 -8.91
N GLY A 38 -9.37 12.74 -9.95
CA GLY A 38 -10.11 12.07 -11.01
C GLY A 38 -10.38 10.60 -10.71
N GLY A 39 -11.25 10.00 -11.52
CA GLY A 39 -11.59 8.59 -11.43
C GLY A 39 -10.37 7.69 -11.61
N GLY A 40 -9.42 8.08 -12.48
CA GLY A 40 -8.20 7.31 -12.69
C GLY A 40 -7.33 7.23 -11.45
N PHE A 41 -7.19 8.32 -10.72
CA PHE A 41 -6.42 8.33 -9.48
C PHE A 41 -7.12 7.49 -8.41
N ARG A 42 -8.43 7.64 -8.24
CA ARG A 42 -9.19 6.85 -7.28
C ARG A 42 -9.12 5.37 -7.58
N ALA A 43 -9.27 4.99 -8.85
CA ALA A 43 -9.16 3.60 -9.27
C ALA A 43 -7.77 3.04 -8.99
N SER A 44 -6.73 3.83 -9.28
CA SER A 44 -5.35 3.42 -9.02
C SER A 44 -5.10 3.22 -7.54
N PHE A 45 -5.62 4.11 -6.69
CA PHE A 45 -5.50 3.96 -5.25
C PHE A 45 -6.21 2.70 -4.75
N LEU A 46 -7.42 2.43 -5.26
CA LEU A 46 -8.17 1.23 -4.90
C LEU A 46 -7.47 -0.05 -5.37
N ILE A 47 -6.86 -0.01 -6.56
CA ILE A 47 -6.05 -1.13 -7.04
C ILE A 47 -4.88 -1.37 -6.09
N MET A 48 -4.19 -0.31 -5.67
CA MET A 48 -3.11 -0.43 -4.70
C MET A 48 -3.59 -1.05 -3.39
N ALA A 49 -4.74 -0.59 -2.88
CA ALA A 49 -5.32 -1.14 -1.65
C ALA A 49 -5.66 -2.63 -1.81
N GLY A 50 -6.29 -3.00 -2.93
CA GLY A 50 -6.66 -4.40 -3.21
C GLY A 50 -5.45 -5.30 -3.35
N VAL A 51 -4.42 -4.84 -4.08
CA VAL A 51 -3.18 -5.60 -4.25
C VAL A 51 -2.45 -5.74 -2.90
N THR A 52 -2.52 -4.72 -2.05
CA THR A 52 -1.92 -4.79 -0.70
C THR A 52 -2.59 -5.88 0.15
N VAL A 53 -3.90 -5.96 0.11
CA VAL A 53 -4.62 -7.04 0.81
C VAL A 53 -4.24 -8.41 0.24
N LEU A 54 -4.18 -8.52 -1.09
CA LEU A 54 -3.76 -9.77 -1.74
C LEU A 54 -2.33 -10.12 -1.35
N GLN A 55 -1.44 -9.14 -1.30
CA GLN A 55 -0.06 -9.30 -0.87
C GLN A 55 0.01 -9.85 0.56
N GLY A 56 -0.84 -9.34 1.45
CA GLY A 56 -0.95 -9.85 2.81
C GLY A 56 -1.39 -11.30 2.85
N LEU A 57 -2.35 -11.67 2.03
CA LEU A 57 -2.83 -13.06 1.94
C LEU A 57 -1.74 -13.99 1.41
N ILE A 58 -0.98 -13.56 0.40
CA ILE A 58 0.16 -14.33 -0.11
C ILE A 58 1.21 -14.51 0.98
N GLY A 59 1.45 -13.47 1.78
CA GLY A 59 2.38 -13.55 2.90
C GLY A 59 1.94 -14.57 3.95
N VAL A 60 0.65 -14.59 4.29
CA VAL A 60 0.11 -15.59 5.22
C VAL A 60 0.25 -16.99 4.64
N ALA A 61 -0.04 -17.18 3.35
CA ALA A 61 0.13 -18.47 2.70
C ALA A 61 1.58 -18.94 2.72
N ALA A 62 2.53 -18.02 2.53
CA ALA A 62 3.96 -18.34 2.61
C ALA A 62 4.35 -18.80 4.03
N LEU A 63 3.80 -18.16 5.07
CA LEU A 63 4.04 -18.58 6.46
C LEU A 63 3.50 -19.99 6.71
N ILE A 64 2.29 -20.26 6.24
CA ILE A 64 1.66 -21.59 6.40
C ILE A 64 2.49 -22.65 5.68
N ALA A 65 3.09 -22.30 4.54
CA ALA A 65 3.92 -23.22 3.75
C ALA A 65 5.34 -23.38 4.31
N GLY A 66 5.64 -22.79 5.45
CA GLY A 66 6.94 -22.96 6.13
C GLY A 66 7.93 -21.83 5.97
N GLY A 67 7.58 -20.76 5.25
CA GLY A 67 8.41 -19.57 5.17
C GLY A 67 8.36 -18.77 6.46
N SER A 68 9.36 -17.92 6.68
CA SER A 68 9.34 -16.99 7.81
C SER A 68 10.03 -15.68 7.43
N PRO A 69 9.46 -14.52 7.82
CA PRO A 69 10.13 -13.23 7.62
C PRO A 69 11.32 -13.10 8.60
N ARG A 70 12.30 -12.29 8.20
CA ARG A 70 13.50 -12.06 9.03
C ARG A 70 13.15 -11.49 10.40
N GLU A 71 12.24 -10.55 10.45
CA GLU A 71 11.77 -9.92 11.69
C GLU A 71 10.26 -10.09 11.78
N GLY A 72 9.84 -11.30 12.18
CA GLY A 72 8.48 -11.77 12.06
C GLY A 72 7.40 -10.81 12.55
N LEU A 73 7.52 -10.34 13.79
CA LEU A 73 6.50 -9.48 14.38
C LEU A 73 6.44 -8.13 13.64
N LEU A 74 7.58 -7.50 13.39
CA LEU A 74 7.63 -6.22 12.70
C LEU A 74 7.06 -6.31 11.29
N HIS A 75 7.44 -7.36 10.56
CA HIS A 75 6.93 -7.59 9.21
C HIS A 75 5.41 -7.73 9.21
N MET A 76 4.87 -8.50 10.13
CA MET A 76 3.42 -8.70 10.23
C MET A 76 2.68 -7.41 10.60
N VAL A 77 3.27 -6.61 11.50
CA VAL A 77 2.69 -5.32 11.89
C VAL A 77 2.62 -4.37 10.69
N TYR A 78 3.69 -4.26 9.92
CA TYR A 78 3.69 -3.39 8.74
C TYR A 78 2.68 -3.87 7.69
N GLY A 79 2.58 -5.18 7.49
CA GLY A 79 1.62 -5.75 6.54
C GLY A 79 0.18 -5.53 6.98
N ALA A 80 -0.13 -5.77 8.24
CA ALA A 80 -1.46 -5.55 8.78
C ALA A 80 -1.82 -4.06 8.73
N PHE A 81 -0.88 -3.19 9.09
CA PHE A 81 -1.09 -1.76 9.01
C PHE A 81 -1.45 -1.33 7.59
N ALA A 82 -0.65 -1.70 6.61
CA ALA A 82 -0.89 -1.30 5.21
C ALA A 82 -2.24 -1.82 4.71
N SER A 83 -2.58 -3.08 5.03
CA SER A 83 -3.81 -3.71 4.57
C SER A 83 -5.06 -3.02 5.12
N LEU A 84 -5.01 -2.51 6.34
CA LEU A 84 -6.15 -1.84 6.97
C LEU A 84 -6.14 -0.33 6.71
N PHE A 85 -4.96 0.26 6.65
CA PHE A 85 -4.82 1.71 6.53
C PHE A 85 -5.32 2.23 5.18
N LEU A 86 -5.00 1.54 4.08
CA LEU A 86 -5.37 2.02 2.75
C LEU A 86 -6.88 2.06 2.53
N PRO A 87 -7.65 0.98 2.81
CA PRO A 87 -9.10 1.08 2.71
C PRO A 87 -9.68 2.12 3.66
N GLY A 88 -9.14 2.22 4.87
CA GLY A 88 -9.57 3.20 5.85
C GLY A 88 -9.35 4.63 5.39
N ALA A 89 -8.19 4.92 4.80
CA ALA A 89 -7.88 6.23 4.27
C ALA A 89 -8.80 6.59 3.10
N PHE A 90 -9.10 5.64 2.23
CA PHE A 90 -10.02 5.86 1.12
C PHE A 90 -11.41 6.22 1.63
N LEU A 91 -11.93 5.47 2.59
CA LEU A 91 -13.23 5.75 3.19
C LEU A 91 -13.24 7.11 3.89
N TYR A 92 -12.19 7.43 4.61
CA TYR A 92 -12.06 8.71 5.31
C TYR A 92 -12.05 9.88 4.33
N SER A 93 -11.46 9.71 3.14
CA SER A 93 -11.36 10.77 2.15
C SER A 93 -12.68 11.10 1.47
N ARG A 94 -13.65 10.20 1.51
CA ARG A 94 -14.93 10.39 0.85
C ARG A 94 -15.77 11.45 1.60
N GLY A 95 -16.56 12.17 0.83
CA GLY A 95 -17.43 13.18 1.39
C GLY A 95 -16.76 14.51 1.72
N GLY A 96 -15.45 14.63 1.50
CA GLY A 96 -14.73 15.88 1.67
C GLY A 96 -14.64 16.66 0.36
N SER A 97 -13.92 17.79 0.39
CA SER A 97 -13.62 18.56 -0.82
C SER A 97 -12.57 17.82 -1.65
N ASP A 98 -12.47 18.16 -2.93
CA ASP A 98 -11.46 17.58 -3.82
C ASP A 98 -10.05 17.74 -3.29
N ARG A 99 -9.76 18.92 -2.72
CA ARG A 99 -8.45 19.19 -2.16
C ARG A 99 -8.17 18.35 -0.92
N ARG A 100 -9.19 18.16 -0.08
CA ARG A 100 -9.08 17.29 1.09
C ARG A 100 -8.84 15.85 0.66
N GLU A 101 -9.57 15.39 -0.36
CA GLU A 101 -9.39 14.04 -0.88
C GLU A 101 -7.97 13.84 -1.41
N ALA A 102 -7.45 14.79 -2.19
CA ALA A 102 -6.07 14.71 -2.68
C ALA A 102 -5.06 14.65 -1.54
N LEU A 103 -5.25 15.48 -0.51
CA LEU A 103 -4.36 15.49 0.65
C LEU A 103 -4.37 14.15 1.39
N VAL A 104 -5.56 13.62 1.67
CA VAL A 104 -5.70 12.36 2.40
C VAL A 104 -5.10 11.20 1.62
N LEU A 105 -5.44 11.08 0.33
CA LEU A 105 -4.96 9.96 -0.47
C LEU A 105 -3.47 10.07 -0.78
N ALA A 106 -2.97 11.27 -1.07
CA ALA A 106 -1.53 11.47 -1.28
C ALA A 106 -0.75 11.21 0.00
N GLY A 107 -1.24 11.71 1.13
CA GLY A 107 -0.62 11.46 2.43
C GLY A 107 -0.60 9.98 2.76
N ALA A 108 -1.71 9.29 2.50
CA ALA A 108 -1.79 7.84 2.72
C ALA A 108 -0.80 7.08 1.83
N ALA A 109 -0.65 7.48 0.56
CA ALA A 109 0.31 6.85 -0.34
C ALA A 109 1.74 7.02 0.16
N TRP A 110 2.11 8.21 0.64
CA TRP A 110 3.43 8.44 1.21
C TRP A 110 3.65 7.64 2.48
N ILE A 111 2.67 7.59 3.38
CA ILE A 111 2.77 6.82 4.62
C ILE A 111 2.93 5.32 4.32
N VAL A 112 2.12 4.80 3.40
CA VAL A 112 2.20 3.36 3.07
C VAL A 112 3.47 3.03 2.32
N SER A 113 4.08 4.00 1.60
CA SER A 113 5.40 3.80 0.98
C SER A 113 6.44 3.46 2.04
N ILE A 114 6.40 4.15 3.18
CA ILE A 114 7.29 3.87 4.30
C ILE A 114 7.03 2.45 4.84
N ALA A 115 5.75 2.09 4.99
CA ALA A 115 5.39 0.75 5.47
C ALA A 115 5.87 -0.35 4.50
N TYR A 116 5.73 -0.14 3.20
CA TYR A 116 6.21 -1.10 2.19
C TYR A 116 7.73 -1.23 2.24
N PHE A 117 8.43 -0.11 2.36
CA PHE A 117 9.88 -0.14 2.46
C PHE A 117 10.33 -0.90 3.72
N ARG A 118 9.72 -0.62 4.86
CA ARG A 118 10.02 -1.33 6.11
C ARG A 118 9.62 -2.79 6.03
N GLY A 119 8.49 -3.08 5.41
CA GLY A 119 8.06 -4.46 5.20
C GLY A 119 9.05 -5.24 4.35
N ALA A 120 9.57 -4.65 3.27
CA ALA A 120 10.58 -5.28 2.44
C ALA A 120 11.88 -5.51 3.20
N ALA A 121 12.26 -4.56 4.09
CA ALA A 121 13.47 -4.68 4.89
C ALA A 121 13.35 -5.74 6.00
N THR A 122 12.14 -6.01 6.50
CA THR A 122 11.91 -6.95 7.60
C THR A 122 11.47 -8.34 7.14
N GLY A 123 11.10 -8.44 5.88
CA GLY A 123 10.57 -9.69 5.29
C GLY A 123 11.58 -10.64 4.66
#